data_0d95a7ebbb584f3f2c9119673c4326da
#
_entry.id   0d95a7ebbb584f3f2c9119673c4326da
#
_cell.length_a   1.000
_cell.length_b   1.000
_cell.length_c   1.000
_cell.angle_alpha   90.00
_cell.angle_beta   90.00
_cell.angle_gamma   90.00
#
_symmetry.space_group_name_H-M   'P 1'
#
loop_
_entity.id
_entity.type
_entity.pdbx_description
1 polymer ?
#
loop_
_entity_poly.entity_id
_entity_poly.type
_entity_poly.pdbx_seq_one_letter_code
_entity_poly.pdbx_strand_id
1 'polypeptide(L)'
;MSVTDEPLLSVDGLQTSFYTEEGEVKAVNDVSYQIDRGERFAVVGESGAGKSVTSLSLMRLIDDPGRVKGGDVTFRSTSAVATLARKFPEGVATENSPGYIHVTELRSESGAVGSDPGATVRDNPTDVATSLHDGSLHIEAGHVDVLDASEDAMRELRGNEIAMIFQDPHTALNPVYTVGEQIAEAIRKHLEMDDGAAKERAIEMLERVGIPDAEERYSDYPHEFSGGMQQRAVIAIALSCDPALIVADEPTTALDVTIEAQILDLLKELSNEEDVAVQLITHDLGVVAELCDSVMVMYAGKPVERSSVEELYYEPKHPYTVGLMSSIPRIGDDRERLDTVPGTMPDLVQLPSGCSFHPRCPYAEDACLEHEPPLVDVETGEPVEDPDPAVHSAACLEYTGELQDGVDFDVQIREDAATDGGESV
;
A
#
# COMPACT_ATOMS: atom_id res chain seq x y z
N MET A 1 24.74 -8.23 0.58
CA MET A 1 23.39 -8.12 0.05
C MET A 1 23.49 -7.10 -1.09
N SER A 2 23.00 -7.40 -2.27
CA SER A 2 22.97 -6.41 -3.35
C SER A 2 21.83 -5.43 -3.07
N VAL A 3 21.92 -4.19 -3.54
CA VAL A 3 20.88 -3.14 -3.39
C VAL A 3 19.49 -3.58 -3.90
N THR A 4 19.42 -4.72 -4.58
CA THR A 4 18.20 -5.33 -5.13
C THR A 4 17.41 -6.18 -4.13
N ASP A 5 17.92 -6.38 -2.90
CA ASP A 5 17.28 -7.25 -1.90
C ASP A 5 16.50 -6.47 -0.80
N GLU A 6 16.49 -5.13 -0.83
CA GLU A 6 15.74 -4.33 0.15
C GLU A 6 14.38 -3.90 -0.40
N PRO A 7 13.29 -3.96 0.41
CA PRO A 7 11.95 -3.58 -0.02
C PRO A 7 11.86 -2.10 -0.42
N LEU A 8 10.97 -1.77 -1.36
CA LEU A 8 10.69 -0.39 -1.77
C LEU A 8 10.12 0.42 -0.59
N LEU A 9 9.17 -0.16 0.12
CA LEU A 9 8.52 0.44 1.27
C LEU A 9 8.66 -0.50 2.48
N SER A 10 9.08 0.06 3.62
CA SER A 10 9.01 -0.62 4.92
C SER A 10 8.21 0.24 5.88
N VAL A 11 7.24 -0.36 6.53
CA VAL A 11 6.43 0.23 7.60
C VAL A 11 6.66 -0.60 8.84
N ASP A 12 7.07 0.03 9.93
CA ASP A 12 7.35 -0.63 11.20
C ASP A 12 6.63 0.06 12.35
N GLY A 13 5.82 -0.71 13.08
CA GLY A 13 5.12 -0.27 14.28
C GLY A 13 4.22 0.95 14.10
N LEU A 14 3.64 1.16 12.92
CA LEU A 14 2.82 2.34 12.61
C LEU A 14 1.62 2.45 13.54
N GLN A 15 1.44 3.64 14.13
CA GLN A 15 0.36 3.95 15.05
C GLN A 15 -0.33 5.26 14.66
N THR A 16 -1.66 5.21 14.50
CA THR A 16 -2.48 6.40 14.20
C THR A 16 -3.75 6.40 15.03
N SER A 17 -4.01 7.50 15.72
CA SER A 17 -5.18 7.67 16.59
C SER A 17 -5.94 8.94 16.27
N PHE A 18 -7.27 8.90 16.49
CA PHE A 18 -8.15 10.08 16.43
C PHE A 18 -8.63 10.42 17.83
N TYR A 19 -8.56 11.71 18.18
CA TYR A 19 -8.97 12.21 19.49
C TYR A 19 -10.36 12.82 19.41
N THR A 20 -11.36 12.02 19.79
CA THR A 20 -12.79 12.41 19.79
C THR A 20 -13.28 12.79 21.19
N GLU A 21 -14.50 13.31 21.30
CA GLU A 21 -15.14 13.58 22.59
C GLU A 21 -15.36 12.29 23.41
N GLU A 22 -15.49 11.15 22.75
CA GLU A 22 -15.72 9.83 23.38
C GLU A 22 -14.41 9.16 23.86
N GLY A 23 -13.27 9.63 23.35
CA GLY A 23 -11.95 9.11 23.70
C GLY A 23 -10.99 9.01 22.53
N GLU A 24 -9.92 8.27 22.73
CA GLU A 24 -8.90 7.98 21.71
C GLU A 24 -9.31 6.75 20.91
N VAL A 25 -9.57 6.95 19.61
CA VAL A 25 -9.83 5.89 18.62
C VAL A 25 -8.50 5.43 18.05
N LYS A 26 -8.05 4.21 18.34
CA LYS A 26 -6.82 3.61 17.84
C LYS A 26 -7.06 2.98 16.46
N ALA A 27 -7.10 3.80 15.43
CA ALA A 27 -7.45 3.36 14.09
C ALA A 27 -6.36 2.52 13.41
N VAL A 28 -5.09 2.76 13.74
CA VAL A 28 -3.92 1.95 13.37
C VAL A 28 -3.10 1.75 14.63
N ASN A 29 -2.80 0.52 14.98
CA ASN A 29 -2.19 0.17 16.23
C ASN A 29 -1.14 -0.93 16.04
N ASP A 30 0.12 -0.53 15.90
CA ASP A 30 1.26 -1.44 15.74
C ASP A 30 1.19 -2.25 14.42
N VAL A 31 1.15 -1.52 13.29
CA VAL A 31 1.08 -2.13 11.96
C VAL A 31 2.45 -2.11 11.31
N SER A 32 2.95 -3.29 10.96
CA SER A 32 4.22 -3.49 10.25
C SER A 32 4.02 -4.30 8.99
N TYR A 33 4.60 -3.85 7.86
CA TYR A 33 4.61 -4.56 6.58
C TYR A 33 5.67 -4.00 5.66
N GLN A 34 5.98 -4.76 4.60
CA GLN A 34 6.91 -4.37 3.56
C GLN A 34 6.24 -4.55 2.20
N ILE A 35 6.70 -3.77 1.22
CA ILE A 35 6.29 -3.90 -0.18
C ILE A 35 7.55 -3.87 -1.02
N ASP A 36 7.75 -4.91 -1.83
CA ASP A 36 8.86 -5.00 -2.76
C ASP A 36 8.59 -4.18 -4.04
N ARG A 37 9.64 -3.94 -4.85
CA ARG A 37 9.46 -3.31 -6.16
C ARG A 37 8.62 -4.20 -7.06
N GLY A 38 7.66 -3.59 -7.76
CA GLY A 38 6.75 -4.32 -8.63
C GLY A 38 5.78 -5.25 -7.90
N GLU A 39 5.79 -5.31 -6.56
CA GLU A 39 4.86 -6.12 -5.79
C GLU A 39 3.46 -5.50 -5.75
N ARG A 40 2.44 -6.35 -5.81
CA ARG A 40 1.03 -5.99 -5.64
C ARG A 40 0.56 -6.53 -4.29
N PHE A 41 0.59 -5.65 -3.30
CA PHE A 41 0.28 -5.94 -1.92
C PHE A 41 -1.14 -5.50 -1.56
N ALA A 42 -1.95 -6.39 -0.98
CA ALA A 42 -3.31 -6.07 -0.54
C ALA A 42 -3.40 -5.79 0.95
N VAL A 43 -4.24 -4.82 1.33
CA VAL A 43 -4.70 -4.60 2.70
C VAL A 43 -6.20 -4.80 2.74
N VAL A 44 -6.66 -5.85 3.42
CA VAL A 44 -8.08 -6.25 3.44
C VAL A 44 -8.67 -6.26 4.84
N GLY A 45 -10.00 -6.24 4.95
CA GLY A 45 -10.74 -6.29 6.22
C GLY A 45 -12.07 -5.57 6.12
N GLU A 46 -12.91 -5.68 7.16
CA GLU A 46 -14.20 -4.98 7.23
C GLU A 46 -14.03 -3.45 7.23
N SER A 47 -15.13 -2.72 6.96
CA SER A 47 -15.16 -1.27 7.15
C SER A 47 -14.85 -0.92 8.61
N GLY A 48 -13.98 0.08 8.82
CA GLY A 48 -13.51 0.46 10.16
C GLY A 48 -12.31 -0.35 10.68
N ALA A 49 -11.77 -1.32 9.93
CA ALA A 49 -10.59 -2.10 10.35
C ALA A 49 -9.27 -1.30 10.39
N GLY A 50 -9.25 -0.06 9.85
CA GLY A 50 -8.05 0.80 9.83
C GLY A 50 -7.34 0.90 8.47
N LYS A 51 -7.80 0.19 7.44
CA LYS A 51 -7.15 0.08 6.12
C LYS A 51 -6.80 1.43 5.47
N SER A 52 -7.80 2.26 5.19
CA SER A 52 -7.60 3.58 4.57
C SER A 52 -6.77 4.51 5.46
N VAL A 53 -6.93 4.40 6.80
CA VAL A 53 -6.13 5.19 7.75
C VAL A 53 -4.65 4.79 7.68
N THR A 54 -4.34 3.51 7.47
CA THR A 54 -2.95 3.05 7.27
C THR A 54 -2.32 3.75 6.06
N SER A 55 -3.00 3.78 4.93
CA SER A 55 -2.50 4.44 3.71
C SER A 55 -2.43 5.96 3.82
N LEU A 56 -3.44 6.59 4.44
CA LEU A 56 -3.41 8.03 4.70
C LEU A 56 -2.28 8.40 5.67
N SER A 57 -1.94 7.54 6.62
CA SER A 57 -0.82 7.74 7.54
C SER A 57 0.51 7.70 6.79
N LEU A 58 0.70 6.72 5.90
CA LEU A 58 1.84 6.63 5.00
C LEU A 58 2.02 7.92 4.18
N MET A 59 0.93 8.43 3.63
CA MET A 59 0.92 9.65 2.83
C MET A 59 0.95 10.93 3.69
N ARG A 60 0.88 10.82 5.02
CA ARG A 60 0.71 11.96 5.96
C ARG A 60 -0.46 12.86 5.58
N LEU A 61 -1.58 12.24 5.23
CA LEU A 61 -2.84 12.89 4.86
C LEU A 61 -3.93 12.68 5.92
N ILE A 62 -3.53 12.49 7.17
CA ILE A 62 -4.46 12.35 8.30
C ILE A 62 -4.95 13.73 8.72
N ASP A 63 -6.25 13.96 8.59
CA ASP A 63 -6.91 15.20 9.01
C ASP A 63 -7.12 15.25 10.52
N ASP A 64 -7.15 16.49 11.08
CA ASP A 64 -7.56 16.70 12.47
C ASP A 64 -8.97 16.11 12.73
N PRO A 65 -9.20 15.44 13.86
CA PRO A 65 -8.37 15.31 15.06
C PRO A 65 -7.43 14.08 15.06
N GLY A 66 -7.12 13.50 13.90
CA GLY A 66 -6.23 12.36 13.77
C GLY A 66 -4.75 12.74 13.83
N ARG A 67 -3.91 11.83 14.31
CA ARG A 67 -2.45 11.99 14.36
C ARG A 67 -1.72 10.66 14.25
N VAL A 68 -0.64 10.64 13.47
CA VAL A 68 0.35 9.58 13.53
C VAL A 68 1.13 9.75 14.84
N LYS A 69 1.16 8.71 15.67
CA LYS A 69 1.74 8.73 17.01
C LYS A 69 3.12 8.11 17.10
N GLY A 70 3.41 7.18 16.21
CA GLY A 70 4.66 6.43 16.24
C GLY A 70 4.76 5.47 15.08
N GLY A 71 5.88 4.78 15.05
CA GLY A 71 6.31 3.90 13.99
C GLY A 71 7.29 4.58 13.06
N ASP A 72 7.86 3.80 12.16
CA ASP A 72 8.80 4.24 11.14
C ASP A 72 8.28 3.86 9.76
N VAL A 73 8.46 4.76 8.78
CA VAL A 73 8.10 4.52 7.38
C VAL A 73 9.28 4.89 6.51
N THR A 74 9.89 3.88 5.91
CA THR A 74 11.08 4.03 5.08
C THR A 74 10.74 3.76 3.61
N PHE A 75 11.04 4.72 2.74
CA PHE A 75 10.80 4.61 1.30
C PHE A 75 12.13 4.61 0.52
N ARG A 76 12.40 3.53 -0.20
CA ARG A 76 13.68 3.27 -0.90
C ARG A 76 13.55 3.46 -2.41
N SER A 77 13.56 4.71 -2.84
CA SER A 77 13.61 5.10 -4.25
C SER A 77 14.82 5.98 -4.49
N THR A 78 15.71 5.57 -5.38
CA THR A 78 16.92 6.34 -5.74
C THR A 78 16.56 7.67 -6.39
N SER A 79 15.48 7.73 -7.18
CA SER A 79 14.96 8.96 -7.79
C SER A 79 14.42 9.92 -6.73
N ALA A 80 13.65 9.40 -5.74
CA ALA A 80 13.17 10.19 -4.61
C ALA A 80 14.33 10.79 -3.81
N VAL A 81 15.29 9.96 -3.41
CA VAL A 81 16.47 10.39 -2.65
C VAL A 81 17.26 11.44 -3.43
N ALA A 82 17.51 11.23 -4.73
CA ALA A 82 18.24 12.18 -5.58
C ALA A 82 17.49 13.51 -5.73
N THR A 83 16.18 13.48 -5.94
CA THR A 83 15.35 14.67 -6.08
C THR A 83 15.30 15.46 -4.78
N LEU A 84 15.06 14.79 -3.66
CA LEU A 84 14.98 15.45 -2.36
C LEU A 84 16.33 15.98 -1.90
N ALA A 85 17.44 15.23 -2.08
CA ALA A 85 18.77 15.70 -1.73
C ALA A 85 19.20 16.95 -2.51
N ARG A 86 18.75 17.09 -3.77
CA ARG A 86 18.97 18.31 -4.56
C ARG A 86 18.13 19.49 -4.07
N LYS A 87 16.84 19.27 -3.79
CA LYS A 87 15.89 20.34 -3.41
C LYS A 87 15.99 20.73 -1.94
N PHE A 88 16.32 19.78 -1.07
CA PHE A 88 16.34 19.92 0.40
C PHE A 88 17.65 19.38 1.00
N PRO A 89 18.80 19.98 0.69
CA PRO A 89 20.09 19.50 1.18
C PRO A 89 20.19 19.50 2.73
N GLU A 90 19.45 20.38 3.39
CA GLU A 90 19.36 20.41 4.87
C GLU A 90 18.69 19.17 5.46
N GLY A 91 17.88 18.46 4.67
CA GLY A 91 17.24 17.20 5.07
C GLY A 91 18.14 15.97 4.96
N VAL A 92 19.33 16.10 4.35
CA VAL A 92 20.26 14.97 4.20
C VAL A 92 20.90 14.64 5.55
N ALA A 93 20.75 13.37 5.97
CA ALA A 93 21.32 12.87 7.21
C ALA A 93 22.86 12.81 7.11
N THR A 94 23.54 13.22 8.21
CA THR A 94 24.99 13.16 8.33
C THR A 94 25.36 12.65 9.73
N GLU A 95 26.63 12.27 9.97
CA GLU A 95 27.08 11.88 11.32
C GLU A 95 26.82 12.93 12.39
N ASN A 96 26.77 14.21 12.00
CA ASN A 96 26.64 15.35 12.92
C ASN A 96 25.27 16.02 12.89
N SER A 97 24.36 15.61 12.00
CA SER A 97 23.03 16.19 11.85
C SER A 97 22.03 15.10 11.48
N PRO A 98 21.01 14.86 12.33
CA PRO A 98 19.90 14.00 11.95
C PRO A 98 19.17 14.58 10.75
N GLY A 99 18.74 13.72 9.84
CA GLY A 99 17.98 14.08 8.65
C GLY A 99 17.00 12.97 8.29
N TYR A 100 16.18 13.20 7.29
CA TYR A 100 15.18 12.25 6.77
C TYR A 100 15.53 11.73 5.37
N ILE A 101 16.65 12.16 4.78
CA ILE A 101 17.16 11.71 3.49
C ILE A 101 18.48 10.99 3.75
N HIS A 102 18.48 9.68 3.60
CA HIS A 102 19.65 8.84 3.84
C HIS A 102 20.24 8.37 2.52
N VAL A 103 21.48 8.78 2.25
CA VAL A 103 22.23 8.35 1.07
C VAL A 103 23.22 7.29 1.53
N THR A 104 23.04 6.06 1.05
CA THR A 104 23.86 4.90 1.48
C THR A 104 24.95 4.56 0.46
N GLU A 105 24.71 4.78 -0.84
CA GLU A 105 25.70 4.55 -1.88
C GLU A 105 25.73 5.68 -2.92
N LEU A 106 26.94 6.10 -3.28
CA LEU A 106 27.20 7.16 -4.27
C LEU A 106 28.21 6.68 -5.32
N ARG A 107 28.01 7.08 -6.56
CA ARG A 107 28.93 6.84 -7.67
C ARG A 107 29.32 8.14 -8.36
N SER A 108 30.63 8.34 -8.58
CA SER A 108 31.13 9.47 -9.36
C SER A 108 31.30 9.11 -10.83
N GLU A 109 31.18 10.10 -11.75
CA GLU A 109 31.42 9.90 -13.20
C GLU A 109 32.80 9.31 -13.51
N SER A 110 33.80 9.52 -12.66
CA SER A 110 35.15 8.97 -12.83
C SER A 110 35.25 7.46 -12.57
N GLY A 111 34.15 6.80 -12.20
CA GLY A 111 34.11 5.35 -11.95
C GLY A 111 34.79 4.91 -10.65
N ALA A 112 35.31 5.85 -9.86
CA ALA A 112 35.76 5.56 -8.51
C ALA A 112 34.55 5.45 -7.61
N VAL A 113 34.10 4.21 -7.35
CA VAL A 113 33.25 3.92 -6.20
C VAL A 113 34.07 4.33 -4.99
N GLY A 114 33.67 5.41 -4.33
CA GLY A 114 34.29 5.79 -3.05
C GLY A 114 34.05 4.63 -2.10
N SER A 115 35.12 4.04 -1.57
CA SER A 115 35.07 2.92 -0.64
C SER A 115 34.42 3.30 0.72
N ASP A 116 33.99 4.54 0.86
CA ASP A 116 33.18 5.03 1.97
C ASP A 116 32.26 6.15 1.45
N PRO A 117 31.05 5.81 0.94
CA PRO A 117 30.06 6.79 0.49
C PRO A 117 29.62 7.74 1.61
N GLY A 118 29.66 7.30 2.85
CA GLY A 118 29.44 8.11 4.02
C GLY A 118 30.43 9.27 4.19
N ALA A 119 31.65 9.20 3.67
CA ALA A 119 32.64 10.26 3.84
C ALA A 119 32.26 11.57 3.12
N THR A 120 31.64 11.47 1.93
CA THR A 120 31.26 12.65 1.14
C THR A 120 29.97 13.30 1.67
N VAL A 121 29.04 12.50 2.19
CA VAL A 121 27.80 12.99 2.82
C VAL A 121 28.04 13.47 4.25
N ARG A 122 29.03 12.89 4.94
CA ARG A 122 29.37 13.21 6.33
C ARG A 122 29.78 14.67 6.54
N ASP A 123 30.45 15.27 5.56
CA ASP A 123 31.13 16.54 5.76
C ASP A 123 30.31 17.77 5.26
N ASN A 124 29.51 17.67 4.20
CA ASN A 124 28.73 18.80 3.69
C ASN A 124 27.57 18.38 2.76
N PRO A 125 26.30 18.34 3.24
CA PRO A 125 25.14 18.03 2.40
C PRO A 125 24.95 18.94 1.19
N THR A 126 25.39 20.21 1.29
CA THR A 126 25.29 21.18 0.19
C THR A 126 26.21 20.82 -0.97
N ASP A 127 27.39 20.25 -0.71
CA ASP A 127 28.32 19.80 -1.76
C ASP A 127 27.77 18.59 -2.50
N VAL A 128 27.10 17.66 -1.78
CA VAL A 128 26.37 16.53 -2.39
C VAL A 128 25.27 17.05 -3.31
N ALA A 129 24.43 17.97 -2.84
CA ALA A 129 23.36 18.56 -3.64
C ALA A 129 23.89 19.24 -4.91
N THR A 130 25.00 19.98 -4.81
CA THR A 130 25.65 20.63 -5.95
C THR A 130 26.17 19.59 -6.96
N SER A 131 26.83 18.55 -6.48
CA SER A 131 27.39 17.48 -7.32
C SER A 131 26.30 16.60 -7.97
N LEU A 132 25.15 16.45 -7.34
CA LEU A 132 23.96 15.84 -7.94
C LEU A 132 23.34 16.74 -9.02
N HIS A 133 23.40 18.07 -8.82
CA HIS A 133 22.82 19.03 -9.77
C HIS A 133 23.67 19.14 -11.06
N ASP A 134 25.00 19.13 -10.96
CA ASP A 134 25.91 19.17 -12.10
C ASP A 134 26.17 17.82 -12.77
N GLY A 135 25.58 16.73 -12.22
CA GLY A 135 25.66 15.38 -12.76
C GLY A 135 26.99 14.67 -12.46
N SER A 136 27.89 15.25 -11.65
CA SER A 136 29.17 14.64 -11.30
C SER A 136 29.03 13.50 -10.27
N LEU A 137 27.88 13.38 -9.63
CA LEU A 137 27.56 12.39 -8.61
C LEU A 137 26.20 11.76 -8.88
N HIS A 138 26.07 10.46 -8.71
CA HIS A 138 24.83 9.70 -8.81
C HIS A 138 24.58 8.92 -7.52
N ILE A 139 23.31 8.85 -7.11
CA ILE A 139 22.89 8.03 -5.97
C ILE A 139 22.57 6.63 -6.49
N GLU A 140 23.25 5.63 -5.94
CA GLU A 140 23.01 4.22 -6.28
C GLU A 140 22.07 3.56 -5.25
N ALA A 141 22.11 4.01 -3.98
CA ALA A 141 21.21 3.54 -2.93
C ALA A 141 20.94 4.60 -1.86
N GLY A 142 19.78 4.51 -1.25
CA GLY A 142 19.35 5.39 -0.17
C GLY A 142 17.87 5.24 0.13
N HIS A 143 17.41 5.92 1.17
CA HIS A 143 16.02 5.93 1.58
C HIS A 143 15.58 7.28 2.14
N VAL A 144 14.27 7.45 2.28
CA VAL A 144 13.64 8.60 2.89
C VAL A 144 12.81 8.13 4.08
N ASP A 145 13.03 8.74 5.25
CA ASP A 145 12.16 8.55 6.42
C ASP A 145 10.92 9.44 6.26
N VAL A 146 9.83 8.82 5.81
CA VAL A 146 8.61 9.51 5.38
C VAL A 146 7.96 10.31 6.51
N LEU A 147 7.91 9.74 7.73
CA LEU A 147 7.26 10.38 8.87
C LEU A 147 8.03 11.60 9.36
N ASP A 148 9.35 11.61 9.21
CA ASP A 148 10.24 12.71 9.63
C ASP A 148 10.47 13.76 8.53
N ALA A 149 10.09 13.44 7.28
CA ALA A 149 10.26 14.34 6.14
C ALA A 149 9.55 15.68 6.36
N SER A 150 10.16 16.78 5.89
CA SER A 150 9.50 18.08 5.91
C SER A 150 8.23 18.08 5.05
N GLU A 151 7.28 19.00 5.33
CA GLU A 151 6.05 19.05 4.52
C GLU A 151 6.32 19.40 3.06
N ASP A 152 7.36 20.18 2.79
CA ASP A 152 7.76 20.51 1.41
C ASP A 152 8.37 19.29 0.71
N ALA A 153 9.16 18.46 1.43
CA ALA A 153 9.65 17.20 0.90
C ALA A 153 8.51 16.19 0.63
N MET A 154 7.52 16.14 1.52
CA MET A 154 6.32 15.31 1.29
C MET A 154 5.52 15.76 0.08
N ARG A 155 5.44 17.06 -0.21
CA ARG A 155 4.79 17.56 -1.45
C ARG A 155 5.52 17.14 -2.73
N GLU A 156 6.82 16.94 -2.66
CA GLU A 156 7.60 16.41 -3.78
C GLU A 156 7.42 14.91 -3.94
N LEU A 157 7.28 14.16 -2.84
CA LEU A 157 7.03 12.72 -2.90
C LEU A 157 5.62 12.40 -3.40
N ARG A 158 4.61 13.13 -2.88
CA ARG A 158 3.19 12.91 -3.23
C ARG A 158 2.93 13.29 -4.69
N GLY A 159 2.42 12.35 -5.46
CA GLY A 159 2.07 12.51 -6.87
C GLY A 159 3.27 12.40 -7.83
N ASN A 160 4.49 12.33 -7.32
CA ASN A 160 5.69 12.06 -8.11
C ASN A 160 6.15 10.60 -7.91
N GLU A 161 6.61 10.28 -6.71
CA GLU A 161 7.17 8.96 -6.39
C GLU A 161 6.15 8.02 -5.75
N ILE A 162 5.22 8.58 -4.97
CA ILE A 162 4.12 7.86 -4.35
C ILE A 162 2.81 8.52 -4.79
N ALA A 163 2.04 7.82 -5.60
CA ALA A 163 0.73 8.28 -6.06
C ALA A 163 -0.40 7.63 -5.26
N MET A 164 -1.54 8.33 -5.15
CA MET A 164 -2.72 7.80 -4.47
C MET A 164 -3.94 7.87 -5.37
N ILE A 165 -4.67 6.77 -5.47
CA ILE A 165 -5.98 6.66 -6.09
C ILE A 165 -7.00 6.60 -4.97
N PHE A 166 -7.85 7.63 -4.86
CA PHE A 166 -8.88 7.73 -3.83
C PHE A 166 -10.15 6.96 -4.21
N GLN A 167 -10.89 6.54 -3.20
CA GLN A 167 -12.11 5.74 -3.31
C GLN A 167 -13.19 6.38 -4.21
N ASP A 168 -13.36 7.71 -4.15
CA ASP A 168 -14.40 8.43 -4.90
C ASP A 168 -13.78 9.35 -5.95
N PRO A 169 -13.89 9.01 -7.26
CA PRO A 169 -13.36 9.84 -8.34
C PRO A 169 -14.04 11.21 -8.44
N HIS A 170 -15.29 11.35 -7.97
CA HIS A 170 -16.01 12.63 -7.99
C HIS A 170 -15.40 13.66 -7.03
N THR A 171 -14.78 13.20 -5.94
CA THR A 171 -14.10 14.07 -4.99
C THR A 171 -12.64 14.32 -5.36
N ALA A 172 -12.03 13.40 -6.13
CA ALA A 172 -10.65 13.48 -6.57
C ALA A 172 -10.46 14.50 -7.73
N LEU A 173 -11.45 14.62 -8.63
CA LEU A 173 -11.39 15.54 -9.76
C LEU A 173 -12.01 16.90 -9.43
N ASN A 174 -11.28 17.98 -9.75
CA ASN A 174 -11.77 19.34 -9.58
C ASN A 174 -12.75 19.69 -10.72
N PRO A 175 -14.05 19.97 -10.44
CA PRO A 175 -15.06 20.14 -11.47
C PRO A 175 -14.92 21.43 -12.30
N VAL A 176 -14.06 22.39 -11.89
CA VAL A 176 -13.88 23.67 -12.58
C VAL A 176 -12.70 23.70 -13.55
N TYR A 177 -11.90 22.64 -13.58
CA TYR A 177 -10.81 22.46 -14.55
C TYR A 177 -11.09 21.30 -15.48
N THR A 178 -10.56 21.35 -16.71
CA THR A 178 -10.66 20.22 -17.63
C THR A 178 -9.82 19.03 -17.14
N VAL A 179 -10.18 17.83 -17.53
CA VAL A 179 -9.48 16.62 -17.08
C VAL A 179 -8.02 16.64 -17.53
N GLY A 180 -7.76 17.00 -18.80
CA GLY A 180 -6.40 17.07 -19.32
C GLY A 180 -5.54 18.12 -18.62
N GLU A 181 -6.13 19.26 -18.23
CA GLU A 181 -5.38 20.30 -17.50
C GLU A 181 -4.97 19.84 -16.08
N GLN A 182 -5.80 19.04 -15.41
CA GLN A 182 -5.48 18.48 -14.10
C GLN A 182 -4.30 17.48 -14.18
N ILE A 183 -4.25 16.67 -15.24
CA ILE A 183 -3.11 15.79 -15.51
C ILE A 183 -1.86 16.61 -15.85
N ALA A 184 -1.99 17.60 -16.74
CA ALA A 184 -0.87 18.44 -17.15
C ALA A 184 -0.31 19.30 -15.99
N GLU A 185 -1.14 19.70 -15.03
CA GLU A 185 -0.71 20.41 -13.82
C GLU A 185 0.25 19.55 -12.98
N ALA A 186 -0.08 18.28 -12.75
CA ALA A 186 0.78 17.34 -12.04
C ALA A 186 2.14 17.17 -12.74
N ILE A 187 2.11 16.98 -14.07
CA ILE A 187 3.31 16.83 -14.92
C ILE A 187 4.19 18.08 -14.82
N ARG A 188 3.64 19.28 -15.00
CA ARG A 188 4.40 20.53 -14.90
C ARG A 188 5.04 20.74 -13.54
N LYS A 189 4.29 20.38 -12.49
CA LYS A 189 4.75 20.54 -11.10
C LYS A 189 5.95 19.64 -10.79
N HIS A 190 5.91 18.39 -11.23
CA HIS A 190 6.88 17.37 -10.79
C HIS A 190 7.97 17.07 -11.81
N LEU A 191 7.68 17.13 -13.11
CA LEU A 191 8.62 16.78 -14.18
C LEU A 191 9.28 17.99 -14.85
N GLU A 192 8.99 19.22 -14.38
CA GLU A 192 9.57 20.46 -14.92
C GLU A 192 9.41 20.63 -16.46
N MET A 193 8.33 20.02 -17.03
CA MET A 193 8.00 20.10 -18.45
C MET A 193 7.33 21.44 -18.80
N ASP A 194 7.57 21.92 -20.02
CA ASP A 194 6.81 23.07 -20.53
C ASP A 194 5.35 22.71 -20.84
N ASP A 195 4.50 23.72 -21.08
CA ASP A 195 3.06 23.53 -21.31
C ASP A 195 2.75 22.61 -22.51
N GLY A 196 3.58 22.65 -23.55
CA GLY A 196 3.40 21.82 -24.76
C GLY A 196 3.67 20.36 -24.47
N ALA A 197 4.85 20.07 -23.89
CA ALA A 197 5.24 18.72 -23.51
C ALA A 197 4.33 18.13 -22.44
N ALA A 198 3.90 18.92 -21.45
CA ALA A 198 2.97 18.48 -20.41
C ALA A 198 1.60 18.12 -21.01
N LYS A 199 1.13 18.89 -22.00
CA LYS A 199 -0.12 18.57 -22.72
C LYS A 199 -0.02 17.27 -23.51
N GLU A 200 1.07 17.10 -24.26
CA GLU A 200 1.28 15.87 -25.06
C GLU A 200 1.33 14.64 -24.16
N ARG A 201 2.07 14.71 -23.06
CA ARG A 201 2.11 13.62 -22.09
C ARG A 201 0.76 13.38 -21.39
N ALA A 202 -0.01 14.42 -21.08
CA ALA A 202 -1.34 14.25 -20.49
C ALA A 202 -2.31 13.52 -21.45
N ILE A 203 -2.22 13.80 -22.76
CA ILE A 203 -2.99 13.08 -23.78
C ILE A 203 -2.52 11.62 -23.86
N GLU A 204 -1.21 11.37 -23.87
CA GLU A 204 -0.65 10.01 -23.81
C GLU A 204 -1.15 9.23 -22.59
N MET A 205 -1.21 9.85 -21.41
CA MET A 205 -1.74 9.19 -20.21
C MET A 205 -3.23 8.87 -20.33
N LEU A 206 -4.04 9.76 -20.94
CA LEU A 206 -5.45 9.47 -21.23
C LEU A 206 -5.63 8.30 -22.21
N GLU A 207 -4.80 8.22 -23.25
CA GLU A 207 -4.78 7.09 -24.18
C GLU A 207 -4.40 5.79 -23.48
N ARG A 208 -3.36 5.84 -22.64
CA ARG A 208 -2.83 4.70 -21.89
C ARG A 208 -3.87 4.07 -20.95
N VAL A 209 -4.65 4.90 -20.26
CA VAL A 209 -5.75 4.40 -19.43
C VAL A 209 -7.00 4.02 -20.22
N GLY A 210 -6.94 4.05 -21.55
CA GLY A 210 -8.02 3.64 -22.44
C GLY A 210 -9.19 4.63 -22.51
N ILE A 211 -8.94 5.93 -22.37
CA ILE A 211 -9.93 6.97 -22.67
C ILE A 211 -10.01 7.14 -24.21
N PRO A 212 -11.17 6.89 -24.85
CA PRO A 212 -11.32 7.07 -26.28
C PRO A 212 -11.23 8.54 -26.66
N ASP A 213 -10.66 8.84 -27.84
CA ASP A 213 -10.53 10.20 -28.39
C ASP A 213 -9.81 11.17 -27.42
N ALA A 214 -8.71 10.72 -26.80
CA ALA A 214 -8.01 11.39 -25.69
C ALA A 214 -7.65 12.86 -25.99
N GLU A 215 -7.25 13.19 -27.23
CA GLU A 215 -6.94 14.57 -27.63
C GLU A 215 -8.16 15.50 -27.53
N GLU A 216 -9.36 15.03 -27.91
CA GLU A 216 -10.60 15.77 -27.75
C GLU A 216 -11.00 15.86 -26.30
N ARG A 217 -10.94 14.72 -25.57
CA ARG A 217 -11.28 14.58 -24.16
C ARG A 217 -10.37 15.37 -23.20
N TYR A 218 -9.17 15.71 -23.63
CA TYR A 218 -8.30 16.61 -22.85
C TYR A 218 -9.00 17.91 -22.42
N SER A 219 -9.86 18.45 -23.28
CA SER A 219 -10.58 19.71 -23.07
C SER A 219 -11.92 19.56 -22.35
N ASP A 220 -12.36 18.33 -22.07
CA ASP A 220 -13.64 18.06 -21.41
C ASP A 220 -13.52 18.21 -19.89
N TYR A 221 -14.63 18.55 -19.24
CA TYR A 221 -14.73 18.65 -17.80
C TYR A 221 -15.14 17.31 -17.17
N PRO A 222 -14.86 17.10 -15.86
CA PRO A 222 -15.21 15.84 -15.17
C PRO A 222 -16.69 15.43 -15.34
N HIS A 223 -17.62 16.36 -15.36
CA HIS A 223 -19.05 16.07 -15.51
C HIS A 223 -19.46 15.58 -16.92
N GLU A 224 -18.58 15.68 -17.91
CA GLU A 224 -18.77 15.16 -19.28
C GLU A 224 -18.26 13.73 -19.42
N PHE A 225 -17.60 13.18 -18.36
CA PHE A 225 -17.10 11.83 -18.29
C PHE A 225 -18.10 10.92 -17.58
N SER A 226 -18.20 9.66 -18.02
CA SER A 226 -18.87 8.61 -17.22
C SER A 226 -18.06 8.29 -15.96
N GLY A 227 -18.68 7.64 -14.95
CA GLY A 227 -17.98 7.26 -13.73
C GLY A 227 -16.69 6.44 -13.97
N GLY A 228 -16.77 5.45 -14.87
CA GLY A 228 -15.58 4.68 -15.28
C GLY A 228 -14.52 5.51 -16.01
N MET A 229 -14.90 6.50 -16.81
CA MET A 229 -13.94 7.42 -17.42
C MET A 229 -13.32 8.37 -16.38
N GLN A 230 -14.07 8.81 -15.38
CA GLN A 230 -13.54 9.62 -14.30
C GLN A 230 -12.52 8.82 -13.48
N GLN A 231 -12.80 7.56 -13.18
CA GLN A 231 -11.84 6.69 -12.49
C GLN A 231 -10.56 6.50 -13.30
N ARG A 232 -10.68 6.24 -14.61
CA ARG A 232 -9.52 6.18 -15.51
C ARG A 232 -8.73 7.48 -15.55
N ALA A 233 -9.40 8.63 -15.50
CA ALA A 233 -8.75 9.93 -15.45
C ALA A 233 -7.98 10.15 -14.14
N VAL A 234 -8.52 9.71 -12.99
CA VAL A 234 -7.81 9.72 -11.69
C VAL A 234 -6.57 8.83 -11.75
N ILE A 235 -6.69 7.64 -12.36
CA ILE A 235 -5.53 6.76 -12.58
C ILE A 235 -4.51 7.43 -13.51
N ALA A 236 -4.93 8.12 -14.58
CA ALA A 236 -4.03 8.86 -15.47
C ALA A 236 -3.26 9.96 -14.71
N ILE A 237 -3.92 10.66 -13.78
CA ILE A 237 -3.24 11.64 -12.89
C ILE A 237 -2.20 10.93 -12.02
N ALA A 238 -2.57 9.80 -11.40
CA ALA A 238 -1.68 9.05 -10.54
C ALA A 238 -0.42 8.55 -11.29
N LEU A 239 -0.57 8.14 -12.54
CA LEU A 239 0.50 7.62 -13.39
C LEU A 239 1.34 8.69 -14.08
N SER A 240 0.88 9.93 -14.13
CA SER A 240 1.44 10.97 -15.00
C SER A 240 2.91 11.29 -14.74
N CYS A 241 3.41 10.97 -13.53
CA CYS A 241 4.78 11.24 -13.10
C CYS A 241 5.62 9.96 -12.91
N ASP A 242 5.19 8.79 -13.43
CA ASP A 242 5.87 7.49 -13.31
C ASP A 242 6.22 7.13 -11.85
N PRO A 243 5.21 7.00 -10.95
CA PRO A 243 5.46 6.75 -9.55
C PRO A 243 6.07 5.36 -9.33
N ALA A 244 6.92 5.23 -8.30
CA ALA A 244 7.42 3.92 -7.89
C ALA A 244 6.40 3.11 -7.08
N LEU A 245 5.46 3.80 -6.39
CA LEU A 245 4.39 3.18 -5.60
C LEU A 245 3.04 3.83 -5.89
N ILE A 246 2.03 3.01 -6.16
CA ILE A 246 0.62 3.42 -6.23
C ILE A 246 -0.11 2.88 -5.00
N VAL A 247 -0.74 3.76 -4.24
CA VAL A 247 -1.65 3.42 -3.15
C VAL A 247 -3.08 3.57 -3.66
N ALA A 248 -3.78 2.46 -3.87
CA ALA A 248 -5.13 2.42 -4.42
C ALA A 248 -6.14 2.08 -3.32
N ASP A 249 -6.90 3.08 -2.85
CA ASP A 249 -7.93 2.92 -1.82
C ASP A 249 -9.29 2.68 -2.47
N GLU A 250 -9.74 1.44 -2.46
CA GLU A 250 -10.98 0.95 -3.09
C GLU A 250 -11.17 1.47 -4.53
N PRO A 251 -10.20 1.27 -5.44
CA PRO A 251 -10.18 1.93 -6.75
C PRO A 251 -11.32 1.51 -7.68
N THR A 252 -12.04 0.44 -7.36
CA THR A 252 -13.11 -0.12 -8.20
C THR A 252 -14.49 0.01 -7.56
N THR A 253 -14.60 0.57 -6.36
CA THR A 253 -15.87 0.74 -5.67
C THR A 253 -16.86 1.57 -6.51
N ALA A 254 -18.10 1.10 -6.62
CA ALA A 254 -19.18 1.68 -7.40
C ALA A 254 -18.99 1.63 -8.94
N LEU A 255 -18.06 0.84 -9.45
CA LEU A 255 -17.94 0.54 -10.88
C LEU A 255 -18.75 -0.71 -11.26
N ASP A 256 -19.12 -0.81 -12.52
CA ASP A 256 -19.65 -2.08 -13.05
C ASP A 256 -18.51 -3.09 -13.26
N VAL A 257 -18.83 -4.39 -13.18
CA VAL A 257 -17.87 -5.50 -13.24
C VAL A 257 -16.94 -5.43 -14.46
N THR A 258 -17.45 -4.93 -15.59
CA THR A 258 -16.64 -4.85 -16.82
C THR A 258 -15.58 -3.76 -16.72
N ILE A 259 -15.93 -2.61 -16.17
CA ILE A 259 -14.98 -1.50 -15.96
C ILE A 259 -13.99 -1.87 -14.84
N GLU A 260 -14.47 -2.51 -13.78
CA GLU A 260 -13.62 -3.03 -12.70
C GLU A 260 -12.50 -3.94 -13.24
N ALA A 261 -12.85 -5.00 -13.99
CA ALA A 261 -11.88 -5.89 -14.61
C ALA A 261 -10.85 -5.13 -15.48
N GLN A 262 -11.30 -4.15 -16.28
CA GLN A 262 -10.41 -3.33 -17.10
C GLN A 262 -9.45 -2.44 -16.28
N ILE A 263 -9.87 -1.96 -15.12
CA ILE A 263 -9.01 -1.19 -14.20
C ILE A 263 -7.98 -2.11 -13.55
N LEU A 264 -8.39 -3.31 -13.13
CA LEU A 264 -7.48 -4.29 -12.53
C LEU A 264 -6.44 -4.76 -13.54
N ASP A 265 -6.84 -5.05 -14.77
CA ASP A 265 -5.93 -5.38 -15.88
C ASP A 265 -4.91 -4.26 -16.11
N LEU A 266 -5.36 -3.01 -16.13
CA LEU A 266 -4.47 -1.85 -16.28
C LEU A 266 -3.44 -1.78 -15.15
N LEU A 267 -3.86 -1.90 -13.88
CA LEU A 267 -2.95 -1.86 -12.74
C LEU A 267 -1.95 -3.03 -12.78
N LYS A 268 -2.39 -4.21 -13.22
CA LYS A 268 -1.55 -5.38 -13.39
C LYS A 268 -0.51 -5.20 -14.50
N GLU A 269 -0.91 -4.63 -15.63
CA GLU A 269 -0.02 -4.31 -16.75
C GLU A 269 1.08 -3.33 -16.31
N LEU A 270 0.70 -2.25 -15.62
CA LEU A 270 1.63 -1.25 -15.09
C LEU A 270 2.64 -1.83 -14.10
N SER A 271 2.19 -2.66 -13.17
CA SER A 271 3.07 -3.33 -12.23
C SER A 271 4.09 -4.23 -12.94
N ASN A 272 3.63 -5.03 -13.93
CA ASN A 272 4.48 -5.98 -14.63
C ASN A 272 5.46 -5.33 -15.62
N GLU A 273 5.07 -4.23 -16.28
CA GLU A 273 5.88 -3.61 -17.35
C GLU A 273 6.82 -2.52 -16.83
N GLU A 274 6.46 -1.85 -15.75
CA GLU A 274 7.17 -0.66 -15.26
C GLU A 274 7.74 -0.82 -13.85
N ASP A 275 7.65 -2.02 -13.27
CA ASP A 275 8.15 -2.31 -11.91
C ASP A 275 7.52 -1.41 -10.83
N VAL A 276 6.29 -0.95 -11.09
CA VAL A 276 5.52 -0.11 -10.16
C VAL A 276 4.90 -0.99 -9.08
N ALA A 277 5.21 -0.72 -7.83
CA ALA A 277 4.54 -1.39 -6.72
C ALA A 277 3.10 -0.86 -6.54
N VAL A 278 2.18 -1.75 -6.16
CA VAL A 278 0.77 -1.39 -5.93
C VAL A 278 0.35 -1.84 -4.54
N GLN A 279 -0.06 -0.89 -3.70
CA GLN A 279 -0.76 -1.19 -2.45
C GLN A 279 -2.26 -1.04 -2.68
N LEU A 280 -2.97 -2.16 -2.73
CA LEU A 280 -4.43 -2.19 -2.90
C LEU A 280 -5.13 -2.25 -1.55
N ILE A 281 -6.06 -1.34 -1.30
CA ILE A 281 -6.96 -1.42 -0.17
C ILE A 281 -8.33 -1.79 -0.69
N THR A 282 -8.90 -2.86 -0.18
CA THR A 282 -10.23 -3.30 -0.57
C THR A 282 -10.89 -4.15 0.54
N HIS A 283 -12.18 -4.30 0.46
CA HIS A 283 -12.93 -5.31 1.23
C HIS A 283 -13.33 -6.50 0.36
N ASP A 284 -13.03 -6.45 -0.95
CA ASP A 284 -13.34 -7.50 -1.92
C ASP A 284 -12.12 -8.42 -2.13
N LEU A 285 -12.20 -9.62 -1.54
CA LEU A 285 -11.16 -10.62 -1.71
C LEU A 285 -11.09 -11.16 -3.15
N GLY A 286 -12.18 -11.11 -3.93
CA GLY A 286 -12.16 -11.48 -5.35
C GLY A 286 -11.19 -10.62 -6.14
N VAL A 287 -11.21 -9.31 -5.90
CA VAL A 287 -10.26 -8.35 -6.49
C VAL A 287 -8.82 -8.65 -6.07
N VAL A 288 -8.61 -9.02 -4.80
CA VAL A 288 -7.29 -9.41 -4.28
C VAL A 288 -6.73 -10.62 -5.01
N ALA A 289 -7.56 -11.66 -5.20
CA ALA A 289 -7.16 -12.88 -5.92
C ALA A 289 -6.77 -12.62 -7.37
N GLU A 290 -7.37 -11.62 -8.00
CA GLU A 290 -7.11 -11.29 -9.40
C GLU A 290 -5.84 -10.46 -9.58
N LEU A 291 -5.58 -9.51 -8.66
CA LEU A 291 -4.53 -8.51 -8.83
C LEU A 291 -3.27 -8.78 -7.99
N CYS A 292 -3.41 -9.23 -6.73
CA CYS A 292 -2.33 -9.13 -5.75
C CYS A 292 -1.48 -10.40 -5.62
N ASP A 293 -0.25 -10.24 -5.15
CA ASP A 293 0.71 -11.31 -4.89
C ASP A 293 0.67 -11.71 -3.40
N SER A 294 0.57 -10.72 -2.53
CA SER A 294 0.55 -10.90 -1.08
C SER A 294 -0.57 -10.07 -0.43
N VAL A 295 -0.95 -10.44 0.79
CA VAL A 295 -2.10 -9.83 1.47
C VAL A 295 -1.90 -9.77 2.98
N MET A 296 -2.34 -8.65 3.55
CA MET A 296 -2.46 -8.41 4.99
C MET A 296 -3.93 -8.21 5.35
N VAL A 297 -4.42 -9.04 6.24
CA VAL A 297 -5.79 -8.94 6.78
C VAL A 297 -5.76 -8.10 8.05
N MET A 298 -6.53 -7.02 8.09
CA MET A 298 -6.63 -6.13 9.23
C MET A 298 -7.95 -6.31 9.99
N TYR A 299 -7.86 -6.30 11.31
CA TYR A 299 -9.00 -6.28 12.21
C TYR A 299 -8.75 -5.34 13.39
N ALA A 300 -9.69 -4.45 13.66
CA ALA A 300 -9.61 -3.51 14.78
C ALA A 300 -8.28 -2.74 14.90
N GLY A 301 -7.77 -2.26 13.76
CA GLY A 301 -6.54 -1.45 13.67
C GLY A 301 -5.24 -2.25 13.69
N LYS A 302 -5.28 -3.59 13.67
CA LYS A 302 -4.10 -4.46 13.71
C LYS A 302 -4.08 -5.46 12.56
N PRO A 303 -2.90 -5.91 12.10
CA PRO A 303 -2.78 -7.09 11.25
C PRO A 303 -3.15 -8.34 12.07
N VAL A 304 -3.97 -9.20 11.49
CA VAL A 304 -4.36 -10.47 12.12
C VAL A 304 -3.88 -11.68 11.33
N GLU A 305 -3.64 -11.52 10.04
CA GLU A 305 -3.05 -12.55 9.19
C GLU A 305 -2.32 -11.91 8.03
N ARG A 306 -1.24 -12.55 7.58
CA ARG A 306 -0.43 -12.12 6.45
C ARG A 306 0.18 -13.33 5.76
N SER A 307 0.08 -13.36 4.42
CA SER A 307 0.58 -14.47 3.61
C SER A 307 0.62 -14.08 2.14
N SER A 308 1.07 -14.98 1.28
CA SER A 308 0.74 -14.93 -0.14
C SER A 308 -0.78 -15.03 -0.34
N VAL A 309 -1.27 -14.49 -1.45
CA VAL A 309 -2.70 -14.59 -1.80
C VAL A 309 -3.12 -16.05 -1.94
N GLU A 310 -2.27 -16.90 -2.53
CA GLU A 310 -2.54 -18.32 -2.70
C GLU A 310 -2.75 -19.02 -1.36
N GLU A 311 -1.85 -18.83 -0.39
CA GLU A 311 -1.96 -19.41 0.95
C GLU A 311 -3.21 -18.92 1.68
N LEU A 312 -3.53 -17.63 1.60
CA LEU A 312 -4.74 -17.08 2.23
C LEU A 312 -6.01 -17.77 1.71
N TYR A 313 -6.06 -18.06 0.40
CA TYR A 313 -7.25 -18.67 -0.23
C TYR A 313 -7.39 -20.14 0.07
N TYR A 314 -6.28 -20.87 0.12
CA TYR A 314 -6.29 -22.32 0.32
C TYR A 314 -6.18 -22.73 1.78
N GLU A 315 -5.43 -21.96 2.58
CA GLU A 315 -5.12 -22.30 3.96
C GLU A 315 -5.17 -21.09 4.92
N PRO A 316 -6.29 -20.36 5.02
CA PRO A 316 -6.39 -19.25 5.98
C PRO A 316 -6.15 -19.76 7.40
N LYS A 317 -5.42 -18.98 8.19
CA LYS A 317 -4.93 -19.38 9.53
C LYS A 317 -5.58 -18.60 10.68
N HIS A 318 -6.24 -17.47 10.41
CA HIS A 318 -6.95 -16.74 11.45
C HIS A 318 -8.47 -16.93 11.34
N PRO A 319 -9.21 -17.17 12.45
CA PRO A 319 -10.67 -17.39 12.42
C PRO A 319 -11.47 -16.27 11.75
N TYR A 320 -11.00 -15.03 11.84
CA TYR A 320 -11.60 -13.90 11.15
C TYR A 320 -11.45 -14.02 9.62
N THR A 321 -10.27 -14.37 9.14
CA THR A 321 -10.01 -14.59 7.70
C THR A 321 -10.88 -15.72 7.15
N VAL A 322 -10.98 -16.82 7.88
CA VAL A 322 -11.89 -17.94 7.53
C VAL A 322 -13.33 -17.45 7.40
N GLY A 323 -13.78 -16.61 8.33
CA GLY A 323 -15.10 -15.99 8.28
C GLY A 323 -15.29 -15.07 7.07
N LEU A 324 -14.29 -14.27 6.72
CA LEU A 324 -14.31 -13.43 5.51
C LEU A 324 -14.37 -14.28 4.24
N MET A 325 -13.53 -15.31 4.14
CA MET A 325 -13.48 -16.23 2.99
C MET A 325 -14.78 -17.02 2.82
N SER A 326 -15.46 -17.37 3.93
CA SER A 326 -16.75 -18.07 3.93
C SER A 326 -17.91 -17.20 3.41
N SER A 327 -17.75 -15.89 3.40
CA SER A 327 -18.74 -14.94 2.87
C SER A 327 -18.65 -14.70 1.36
N ILE A 328 -17.64 -15.27 0.68
CA ILE A 328 -17.44 -15.12 -0.77
C ILE A 328 -18.24 -16.20 -1.50
N PRO A 329 -19.10 -15.84 -2.49
CA PRO A 329 -19.77 -16.81 -3.34
C PRO A 329 -18.76 -17.58 -4.19
N ARG A 330 -18.86 -18.92 -4.21
CA ARG A 330 -18.02 -19.79 -5.05
C ARG A 330 -18.86 -20.40 -6.17
N ILE A 331 -18.26 -20.58 -7.34
CA ILE A 331 -18.91 -21.26 -8.46
C ILE A 331 -19.18 -22.72 -8.05
N GLY A 332 -20.45 -23.16 -8.13
CA GLY A 332 -20.86 -24.48 -7.71
C GLY A 332 -21.16 -24.65 -6.21
N ASP A 333 -21.25 -23.53 -5.47
CA ASP A 333 -21.66 -23.55 -4.07
C ASP A 333 -23.17 -23.76 -3.97
N ASP A 334 -23.57 -24.90 -3.39
CA ASP A 334 -24.98 -25.29 -3.18
C ASP A 334 -25.56 -24.76 -1.85
N ARG A 335 -24.81 -23.93 -1.11
CA ARG A 335 -25.26 -23.35 0.16
C ARG A 335 -26.40 -22.36 -0.08
N GLU A 336 -27.53 -22.54 0.58
CA GLU A 336 -28.66 -21.60 0.52
C GLU A 336 -28.36 -20.23 1.10
N ARG A 337 -27.33 -20.14 1.96
CA ARG A 337 -26.89 -18.90 2.59
C ARG A 337 -25.38 -18.95 2.83
N LEU A 338 -24.71 -17.85 2.50
CA LEU A 338 -23.30 -17.66 2.83
C LEU A 338 -23.14 -17.43 4.33
N ASP A 339 -22.09 -17.98 4.91
CA ASP A 339 -21.73 -17.71 6.30
C ASP A 339 -21.12 -16.32 6.39
N THR A 340 -21.54 -15.55 7.38
CA THR A 340 -21.01 -14.23 7.64
C THR A 340 -20.36 -14.20 9.00
N VAL A 341 -19.31 -13.39 9.16
CA VAL A 341 -18.70 -13.15 10.47
C VAL A 341 -19.75 -12.59 11.42
N PRO A 342 -20.08 -13.26 12.54
CA PRO A 342 -21.14 -12.82 13.44
C PRO A 342 -20.78 -11.51 14.16
N GLY A 343 -21.81 -10.73 14.55
CA GLY A 343 -21.63 -9.50 15.31
C GLY A 343 -21.11 -8.32 14.49
N THR A 344 -20.56 -7.32 15.17
CA THR A 344 -20.01 -6.09 14.58
C THR A 344 -18.58 -5.88 15.04
N MET A 345 -17.80 -5.11 14.27
CA MET A 345 -16.48 -4.64 14.66
C MET A 345 -16.52 -4.02 16.06
N PRO A 346 -15.55 -4.29 16.94
CA PRO A 346 -15.49 -3.65 18.25
C PRO A 346 -15.25 -2.15 18.14
N ASP A 347 -15.67 -1.43 19.18
CA ASP A 347 -15.37 -0.01 19.31
C ASP A 347 -13.85 0.19 19.51
N LEU A 348 -13.24 0.96 18.63
CA LEU A 348 -11.79 1.24 18.67
C LEU A 348 -11.38 2.19 19.82
N VAL A 349 -12.35 2.77 20.55
CA VAL A 349 -12.10 3.54 21.78
C VAL A 349 -11.90 2.58 22.96
N GLN A 350 -12.68 1.48 22.99
CA GLN A 350 -12.64 0.48 24.06
C GLN A 350 -12.49 -0.92 23.47
N LEU A 351 -11.29 -1.23 23.02
CA LEU A 351 -10.99 -2.57 22.52
C LEU A 351 -11.21 -3.63 23.62
N PRO A 352 -11.68 -4.82 23.23
CA PRO A 352 -11.75 -5.96 24.13
C PRO A 352 -10.35 -6.26 24.73
N SER A 353 -10.33 -6.78 25.97
CA SER A 353 -9.07 -7.30 26.55
C SER A 353 -8.63 -8.57 25.81
N GLY A 354 -7.34 -8.81 25.76
CA GLY A 354 -6.78 -9.97 25.05
C GLY A 354 -6.97 -9.86 23.53
N CYS A 355 -7.29 -10.97 22.88
CA CYS A 355 -7.54 -11.00 21.45
C CYS A 355 -8.74 -10.12 21.05
N SER A 356 -8.53 -9.11 20.21
CA SER A 356 -9.61 -8.19 19.80
C SER A 356 -10.77 -8.90 19.06
N PHE A 357 -10.51 -10.06 18.46
CA PHE A 357 -11.52 -10.84 17.76
C PHE A 357 -12.29 -11.82 18.66
N HIS A 358 -11.85 -12.08 19.91
CA HIS A 358 -12.48 -13.09 20.77
C HIS A 358 -14.01 -12.98 20.92
N PRO A 359 -14.63 -11.78 20.96
CA PRO A 359 -16.09 -11.69 21.12
C PRO A 359 -16.90 -12.24 19.93
N ARG A 360 -16.24 -12.41 18.77
CA ARG A 360 -16.84 -12.89 17.52
C ARG A 360 -16.27 -14.24 17.09
N CYS A 361 -15.21 -14.71 17.76
CA CYS A 361 -14.50 -15.94 17.42
C CYS A 361 -15.29 -17.16 17.90
N PRO A 362 -15.65 -18.12 17.03
CA PRO A 362 -16.33 -19.34 17.44
C PRO A 362 -15.44 -20.29 18.25
N TYR A 363 -14.13 -20.08 18.25
CA TYR A 363 -13.10 -20.89 18.93
C TYR A 363 -12.52 -20.18 20.16
N ALA A 364 -13.14 -19.09 20.65
CA ALA A 364 -12.60 -18.33 21.76
C ALA A 364 -12.56 -19.14 23.05
N GLU A 365 -11.40 -19.19 23.70
CA GLU A 365 -11.17 -19.77 25.02
C GLU A 365 -10.82 -18.69 26.05
N ASP A 366 -10.71 -19.06 27.33
CA ASP A 366 -10.39 -18.14 28.44
C ASP A 366 -9.06 -17.41 28.19
N ALA A 367 -8.06 -18.09 27.60
CA ALA A 367 -6.78 -17.47 27.23
C ALA A 367 -6.95 -16.29 26.27
N CYS A 368 -7.91 -16.36 25.34
CA CYS A 368 -8.20 -15.28 24.39
C CYS A 368 -8.76 -14.01 25.04
N LEU A 369 -9.33 -14.10 26.23
CA LEU A 369 -9.83 -12.95 26.99
C LEU A 369 -8.70 -12.25 27.78
N GLU A 370 -7.64 -13.01 28.11
CA GLU A 370 -6.56 -12.54 28.98
C GLU A 370 -5.33 -12.11 28.18
N HIS A 371 -5.03 -12.81 27.07
CA HIS A 371 -3.80 -12.61 26.31
C HIS A 371 -4.09 -12.06 24.91
N GLU A 372 -3.37 -11.04 24.53
CA GLU A 372 -3.33 -10.54 23.15
C GLU A 372 -2.34 -11.36 22.33
N PRO A 373 -2.80 -12.03 21.23
CA PRO A 373 -1.90 -12.83 20.43
C PRO A 373 -0.91 -11.95 19.65
N PRO A 374 0.40 -12.23 19.70
CA PRO A 374 1.34 -11.62 18.77
C PRO A 374 1.12 -12.16 17.34
N LEU A 375 1.58 -11.43 16.34
CA LEU A 375 1.69 -11.98 14.97
C LEU A 375 2.87 -12.96 14.96
N VAL A 376 2.60 -14.23 14.71
CA VAL A 376 3.61 -15.30 14.72
C VAL A 376 3.62 -16.05 13.38
N ASP A 377 4.78 -16.56 13.00
CA ASP A 377 4.91 -17.54 11.94
C ASP A 377 4.10 -18.79 12.32
N VAL A 378 3.20 -19.21 11.44
CA VAL A 378 2.27 -20.32 11.72
C VAL A 378 2.93 -21.69 11.76
N GLU A 379 4.12 -21.84 11.17
CA GLU A 379 4.89 -23.09 11.19
C GLU A 379 5.75 -23.23 12.44
N THR A 380 6.40 -22.13 12.85
CA THR A 380 7.36 -22.15 13.97
C THR A 380 6.76 -21.69 15.30
N GLY A 381 5.69 -20.89 15.27
CA GLY A 381 5.10 -20.25 16.44
C GLY A 381 5.95 -19.11 17.02
N GLU A 382 7.02 -18.70 16.33
CA GLU A 382 7.85 -17.60 16.77
C GLU A 382 7.31 -16.24 16.32
N PRO A 383 7.42 -15.17 17.13
CA PRO A 383 7.01 -13.84 16.73
C PRO A 383 7.74 -13.38 15.47
N VAL A 384 6.99 -12.78 14.54
CA VAL A 384 7.54 -12.20 13.31
C VAL A 384 7.98 -10.77 13.61
N GLU A 385 9.31 -10.57 13.77
CA GLU A 385 9.90 -9.25 14.00
C GLU A 385 10.05 -8.46 12.68
N ASP A 386 10.41 -9.17 11.59
CA ASP A 386 10.56 -8.58 10.26
C ASP A 386 9.44 -9.10 9.36
N PRO A 387 8.58 -8.21 8.83
CA PRO A 387 7.44 -8.61 8.04
C PRO A 387 7.83 -9.11 6.63
N ASP A 388 8.44 -10.28 6.52
CA ASP A 388 8.72 -10.95 5.26
C ASP A 388 7.42 -11.45 4.61
N PRO A 389 7.07 -11.01 3.38
CA PRO A 389 5.88 -11.47 2.68
C PRO A 389 5.88 -12.98 2.38
N ALA A 390 7.04 -13.63 2.40
CA ALA A 390 7.16 -15.08 2.21
C ALA A 390 6.79 -15.89 3.47
N VAL A 391 6.58 -15.24 4.62
CA VAL A 391 6.23 -15.91 5.87
C VAL A 391 4.72 -15.81 6.12
N HIS A 392 4.02 -16.96 6.11
CA HIS A 392 2.63 -16.99 6.54
C HIS A 392 2.55 -16.77 8.05
N SER A 393 1.93 -15.68 8.45
CA SER A 393 1.83 -15.27 9.85
C SER A 393 0.40 -14.98 10.28
N ALA A 394 0.07 -15.33 11.55
CA ALA A 394 -1.26 -15.11 12.10
C ALA A 394 -1.20 -14.69 13.57
N ALA A 395 -2.10 -13.79 13.96
CA ALA A 395 -2.26 -13.33 15.34
C ALA A 395 -3.33 -14.17 16.06
N CYS A 396 -3.02 -15.44 16.31
CA CYS A 396 -3.89 -16.37 17.01
C CYS A 396 -3.12 -17.19 18.03
N LEU A 397 -3.68 -17.36 19.25
CA LEU A 397 -3.06 -18.13 20.32
C LEU A 397 -2.96 -19.65 20.01
N GLU A 398 -3.62 -20.14 18.97
CA GLU A 398 -3.43 -21.47 18.41
C GLU A 398 -1.96 -21.76 18.13
N TYR A 399 -1.29 -20.81 17.47
CA TYR A 399 0.10 -21.00 17.01
C TYR A 399 1.13 -20.75 18.10
N THR A 400 0.74 -20.15 19.25
CA THR A 400 1.61 -20.02 20.44
C THR A 400 1.45 -21.22 21.38
N GLY A 401 0.49 -22.11 21.11
CA GLY A 401 0.21 -23.30 21.94
C GLY A 401 -0.50 -22.97 23.27
N GLU A 402 -1.17 -21.83 23.34
CA GLU A 402 -1.90 -21.39 24.57
C GLU A 402 -3.35 -21.89 24.61
N LEU A 403 -3.91 -22.35 23.47
CA LEU A 403 -5.26 -22.93 23.41
C LEU A 403 -5.25 -24.39 23.87
N GLN A 404 -6.32 -24.83 24.52
CA GLN A 404 -6.48 -26.17 25.05
C GLN A 404 -7.16 -27.11 24.03
N ASP A 405 -8.20 -26.62 23.38
CA ASP A 405 -8.99 -27.38 22.42
C ASP A 405 -8.52 -27.16 20.98
N GLY A 406 -7.77 -26.07 20.74
CA GLY A 406 -7.26 -25.69 19.44
C GLY A 406 -8.33 -25.16 18.49
N VAL A 407 -7.90 -24.83 17.28
CA VAL A 407 -8.77 -24.32 16.20
C VAL A 407 -8.83 -25.34 15.07
N ASP A 408 -10.01 -25.93 14.85
CA ASP A 408 -10.24 -26.82 13.72
C ASP A 408 -10.99 -26.05 12.61
N PHE A 409 -10.22 -25.62 11.60
CA PHE A 409 -10.81 -24.96 10.43
C PHE A 409 -11.37 -26.02 9.49
N ASP A 410 -12.68 -26.27 9.54
CA ASP A 410 -13.38 -27.06 8.53
C ASP A 410 -13.52 -26.25 7.21
N VAL A 411 -12.38 -25.84 6.66
CA VAL A 411 -12.33 -25.18 5.34
C VAL A 411 -12.39 -26.29 4.30
N GLN A 412 -13.61 -26.69 3.90
CA GLN A 412 -13.81 -27.60 2.76
C GLN A 412 -13.39 -26.90 1.45
N ILE A 413 -12.09 -26.80 1.23
CA ILE A 413 -11.52 -26.44 -0.06
C ILE A 413 -11.47 -27.74 -0.87
N ARG A 414 -12.44 -27.93 -1.76
CA ARG A 414 -12.40 -29.07 -2.69
C ARG A 414 -11.25 -28.87 -3.67
N GLU A 415 -10.38 -29.88 -3.77
CA GLU A 415 -9.27 -30.05 -4.73
C GLU A 415 -9.74 -30.16 -6.21
N ASP A 416 -10.94 -29.75 -6.57
CA ASP A 416 -11.57 -30.07 -7.86
C ASP A 416 -11.19 -29.15 -9.03
N ALA A 417 -10.26 -28.18 -8.85
CA ALA A 417 -9.86 -27.26 -9.92
C ALA A 417 -8.59 -27.67 -10.70
N ALA A 418 -7.89 -28.74 -10.32
CA ALA A 418 -6.58 -29.09 -10.90
C ALA A 418 -6.61 -30.20 -11.97
N THR A 419 -7.75 -30.76 -12.33
CA THR A 419 -7.80 -31.93 -13.23
C THR A 419 -8.79 -31.84 -14.39
N ASP A 420 -9.01 -30.68 -15.01
CA ASP A 420 -9.76 -30.65 -16.29
C ASP A 420 -9.03 -29.84 -17.37
N GLY A 421 -7.78 -30.21 -17.60
CA GLY A 421 -6.93 -29.69 -18.67
C GLY A 421 -6.30 -30.82 -19.47
N GLY A 422 -7.12 -31.63 -20.16
CA GLY A 422 -6.55 -32.58 -21.09
C GLY A 422 -7.46 -33.74 -21.48
N GLU A 423 -8.34 -33.52 -22.45
CA GLU A 423 -8.43 -34.50 -23.59
C GLU A 423 -9.33 -33.92 -24.69
N SER A 424 -8.72 -33.86 -25.85
CA SER A 424 -9.24 -33.51 -27.17
C SER A 424 -10.51 -34.28 -27.57
N VAL A 425 -11.46 -33.63 -28.24
CA VAL A 425 -11.91 -34.04 -29.59
C VAL A 425 -12.23 -32.75 -30.39
#